data_3dc4ed81ad62ac3faa88b755a049db79
#
_entry.id   3dc4ed81ad62ac3faa88b755a049db79
#
_cell.length_a   1.000
_cell.length_b   1.000
_cell.length_c   1.000
_cell.angle_alpha   90.00
_cell.angle_beta   90.00
_cell.angle_gamma   90.00
#
_symmetry.space_group_name_H-M   'P 1'
#
loop_
_entity.id
_entity.type
_entity.pdbx_description
1 polymer ?
#
loop_
_entity_poly.entity_id
_entity_poly.type
_entity_poly.pdbx_seq_one_letter_code
_entity_poly.pdbx_strand_id
1 'polypeptide(L)'
;MKRTTTLSLPALLGLASQQAIAAEAGAVAPEYRFLTFAVFGAIIALTMFVTYMAAKRVHSAADFYTAGGGISGIQNGWAIAGDYLSAASFLGIAGLISLYGYDGFMYSVGWLVAYITVLLVIAEPCRNIGKYTLADILAYRNNPKATRIVGALSVITVSTFYLTAQMVGGGVLVKTLIGIDYEVSVITVGILMLAYVLFGGMVATTWVQIIKAALLVIASIVLVISVWGPYGFSLPGFLDSVVGDAKVQAQVAKLLGDPAKNLSAAELGQRFLEPGLFFKDPLDQVSLGLALVFGTAGLPHILMRFFTVPTAQEARKSVIWAMAIIGGFYVLTLFLGMGSAIKVGAANIAAVDK
;
A
#
# COMPACT_ATOMS: atom_id res chain seq x y z
N MET A 1 0.18 41.09 -30.71
CA MET A 1 1.37 40.38 -31.25
C MET A 1 1.64 39.17 -30.39
N LYS A 2 1.23 37.97 -30.85
CA LYS A 2 1.52 36.70 -30.18
C LYS A 2 2.94 36.27 -30.57
N ARG A 3 3.89 36.23 -29.62
CA ARG A 3 5.20 35.62 -29.83
C ARG A 3 5.03 34.10 -29.77
N THR A 4 5.05 33.46 -30.91
CA THR A 4 5.26 32.04 -31.06
C THR A 4 6.74 31.74 -30.79
N THR A 5 7.05 31.23 -29.59
CA THR A 5 8.36 30.67 -29.28
C THR A 5 8.50 29.32 -30.01
N THR A 6 9.18 29.33 -31.16
CA THR A 6 9.64 28.12 -31.84
C THR A 6 10.78 27.51 -31.00
N LEU A 7 10.51 26.39 -30.37
CA LEU A 7 11.55 25.58 -29.74
C LEU A 7 12.53 25.10 -30.84
N SER A 8 13.81 25.34 -30.64
CA SER A 8 14.86 24.92 -31.57
C SER A 8 15.05 23.41 -31.58
N LEU A 9 15.38 22.84 -32.73
CA LEU A 9 15.59 21.40 -32.92
C LEU A 9 16.52 20.75 -31.86
N PRO A 10 17.61 21.42 -31.39
CA PRO A 10 18.43 20.90 -30.28
C PRO A 10 17.70 20.80 -28.95
N ALA A 11 16.75 21.71 -28.66
CA ALA A 11 15.95 21.65 -27.44
C ALA A 11 14.92 20.51 -27.48
N LEU A 12 14.36 20.22 -28.66
CA LEU A 12 13.47 19.06 -28.87
C LEU A 12 14.20 17.74 -28.78
N LEU A 13 15.43 17.66 -29.33
CA LEU A 13 16.28 16.46 -29.22
C LEU A 13 16.77 16.25 -27.78
N GLY A 14 17.08 17.31 -27.04
CA GLY A 14 17.43 17.24 -25.62
C GLY A 14 16.24 16.78 -24.74
N LEU A 15 15.03 17.21 -25.04
CA LEU A 15 13.82 16.75 -24.35
C LEU A 15 13.48 15.29 -24.71
N ALA A 16 13.65 14.90 -25.97
CA ALA A 16 13.44 13.51 -26.40
C ALA A 16 14.47 12.54 -25.79
N SER A 17 15.73 12.96 -25.65
CA SER A 17 16.76 12.16 -24.98
C SER A 17 16.53 12.05 -23.47
N GLN A 18 16.05 13.09 -22.81
CA GLN A 18 15.67 13.05 -21.40
C GLN A 18 14.43 12.18 -21.16
N GLN A 19 13.46 12.18 -22.06
CA GLN A 19 12.29 11.31 -22.00
C GLN A 19 12.67 9.82 -22.23
N ALA A 20 13.60 9.56 -23.15
CA ALA A 20 14.11 8.21 -23.38
C ALA A 20 14.89 7.68 -22.16
N ILE A 21 15.72 8.51 -21.52
CA ILE A 21 16.45 8.16 -20.29
C ILE A 21 15.47 7.98 -19.11
N ALA A 22 14.41 8.78 -19.01
CA ALA A 22 13.39 8.64 -17.97
C ALA A 22 12.53 7.39 -18.18
N ALA A 23 12.22 7.03 -19.43
CA ALA A 23 11.49 5.80 -19.74
C ALA A 23 12.34 4.55 -19.47
N GLU A 24 13.67 4.61 -19.64
CA GLU A 24 14.59 3.52 -19.28
C GLU A 24 14.89 3.46 -17.77
N ALA A 25 14.84 4.58 -17.04
CA ALA A 25 15.18 4.63 -15.62
C ALA A 25 14.18 3.86 -14.71
N GLY A 26 12.97 3.54 -15.20
CA GLY A 26 12.00 2.73 -14.48
C GLY A 26 12.00 1.25 -14.88
N ALA A 27 12.64 0.86 -15.96
CA ALA A 27 12.66 -0.52 -16.45
C ALA A 27 13.78 -1.32 -15.80
N VAL A 28 13.49 -2.60 -15.51
CA VAL A 28 14.52 -3.55 -15.05
C VAL A 28 15.59 -3.69 -16.11
N ALA A 29 16.87 -3.59 -15.72
CA ALA A 29 18.00 -3.75 -16.62
C ALA A 29 17.89 -5.08 -17.41
N PRO A 30 18.23 -5.10 -18.70
CA PRO A 30 18.01 -6.26 -19.57
C PRO A 30 18.55 -7.57 -19.01
N GLU A 31 19.68 -7.51 -18.31
CA GLU A 31 20.35 -8.66 -17.68
C GLU A 31 19.53 -9.30 -16.54
N TYR A 32 18.67 -8.53 -15.86
CA TYR A 32 17.83 -9.02 -14.76
C TYR A 32 16.38 -9.32 -15.18
N ARG A 33 15.98 -9.01 -16.42
CA ARG A 33 14.58 -9.23 -16.88
C ARG A 33 14.15 -10.69 -16.77
N PHE A 34 15.02 -11.62 -17.18
CA PHE A 34 14.72 -13.04 -17.09
C PHE A 34 14.56 -13.49 -15.63
N LEU A 35 15.45 -13.04 -14.74
CA LEU A 35 15.38 -13.36 -13.31
C LEU A 35 14.09 -12.79 -12.69
N THR A 36 13.76 -11.55 -13.01
CA THR A 36 12.53 -10.89 -12.53
C THR A 36 11.28 -11.65 -12.99
N PHE A 37 11.24 -12.03 -14.29
CA PHE A 37 10.14 -12.81 -14.84
C PHE A 37 10.04 -14.19 -14.19
N ALA A 38 11.16 -14.88 -13.97
CA ALA A 38 11.19 -16.19 -13.33
C ALA A 38 10.72 -16.14 -11.87
N VAL A 39 11.18 -15.15 -11.09
CA VAL A 39 10.75 -14.95 -9.68
C VAL A 39 9.27 -14.61 -9.62
N PHE A 40 8.79 -13.69 -10.45
CA PHE A 40 7.39 -13.31 -10.52
C PHE A 40 6.49 -14.51 -10.90
N GLY A 41 6.89 -15.26 -11.93
CA GLY A 41 6.19 -16.47 -12.37
C GLY A 41 6.18 -17.56 -11.28
N ALA A 42 7.29 -17.74 -10.55
CA ALA A 42 7.36 -18.70 -9.44
C ALA A 42 6.40 -18.33 -8.28
N ILE A 43 6.30 -17.04 -7.95
CA ILE A 43 5.36 -16.55 -6.93
C ILE A 43 3.91 -16.76 -7.38
N ILE A 44 3.58 -16.46 -8.65
CA ILE A 44 2.25 -16.74 -9.20
C ILE A 44 1.95 -18.22 -9.16
N ALA A 45 2.87 -19.08 -9.60
CA ALA A 45 2.69 -20.52 -9.59
C ALA A 45 2.47 -21.06 -8.18
N LEU A 46 3.23 -20.57 -7.18
CA LEU A 46 3.07 -20.92 -5.78
C LEU A 46 1.67 -20.54 -5.26
N THR A 47 1.24 -19.31 -5.51
CA THR A 47 -0.06 -18.82 -5.03
C THR A 47 -1.23 -19.51 -5.75
N MET A 48 -1.11 -19.81 -7.04
CA MET A 48 -2.09 -20.63 -7.78
C MET A 48 -2.15 -22.06 -7.26
N PHE A 49 -1.00 -22.67 -6.94
CA PHE A 49 -0.96 -23.99 -6.32
C PHE A 49 -1.66 -24.00 -4.95
N VAL A 50 -1.41 -23.00 -4.11
CA VAL A 50 -2.10 -22.83 -2.82
C VAL A 50 -3.62 -22.67 -3.03
N THR A 51 -4.03 -21.88 -4.00
CA THR A 51 -5.44 -21.68 -4.35
C THR A 51 -6.09 -23.00 -4.79
N TYR A 52 -5.42 -23.79 -5.64
CA TYR A 52 -5.90 -25.11 -6.06
C TYR A 52 -6.04 -26.06 -4.86
N MET A 53 -5.08 -26.10 -3.94
CA MET A 53 -5.15 -26.90 -2.73
C MET A 53 -6.28 -26.46 -1.80
N ALA A 54 -6.50 -25.15 -1.69
CA ALA A 54 -7.57 -24.57 -0.89
C ALA A 54 -8.96 -24.87 -1.51
N ALA A 55 -9.10 -24.76 -2.83
CA ALA A 55 -10.34 -25.06 -3.55
C ALA A 55 -10.88 -26.47 -3.26
N LYS A 56 -9.97 -27.44 -3.07
CA LYS A 56 -10.35 -28.81 -2.70
C LYS A 56 -10.98 -28.94 -1.30
N ARG A 57 -10.86 -27.91 -0.47
CA ARG A 57 -11.41 -27.89 0.91
C ARG A 57 -12.70 -27.09 1.02
N VAL A 58 -13.16 -26.47 -0.08
CA VAL A 58 -14.38 -25.67 -0.11
C VAL A 58 -15.53 -26.56 -0.54
N HIS A 59 -16.37 -26.96 0.40
CA HIS A 59 -17.53 -27.85 0.16
C HIS A 59 -18.87 -27.16 0.50
N SER A 60 -18.85 -26.04 1.19
CA SER A 60 -20.04 -25.32 1.65
C SER A 60 -19.92 -23.82 1.46
N ALA A 61 -21.07 -23.12 1.52
CA ALA A 61 -21.06 -21.65 1.53
C ALA A 61 -20.28 -21.08 2.73
N ALA A 62 -20.31 -21.75 3.88
CA ALA A 62 -19.52 -21.36 5.05
C ALA A 62 -18.01 -21.47 4.78
N ASP A 63 -17.55 -22.53 4.12
CA ASP A 63 -16.14 -22.66 3.74
C ASP A 63 -15.73 -21.58 2.76
N PHE A 64 -16.60 -21.30 1.78
CA PHE A 64 -16.31 -20.29 0.75
C PHE A 64 -16.24 -18.87 1.33
N TYR A 65 -17.21 -18.45 2.15
CA TYR A 65 -17.31 -17.06 2.64
C TYR A 65 -16.57 -16.82 3.95
N THR A 66 -16.40 -17.83 4.80
CA THR A 66 -15.84 -17.67 6.16
C THR A 66 -14.75 -18.67 6.50
N ALA A 67 -14.23 -19.41 5.52
CA ALA A 67 -13.24 -20.46 5.73
C ALA A 67 -13.64 -21.45 6.84
N GLY A 68 -14.96 -21.75 6.97
CA GLY A 68 -15.51 -22.63 8.02
C GLY A 68 -15.34 -22.10 9.44
N GLY A 69 -14.87 -20.90 9.66
CA GLY A 69 -14.61 -20.32 10.98
C GLY A 69 -13.41 -20.96 11.72
N GLY A 70 -12.53 -21.66 11.01
CA GLY A 70 -11.42 -22.44 11.59
C GLY A 70 -10.05 -21.76 11.59
N ILE A 71 -9.94 -20.49 11.19
CA ILE A 71 -8.67 -19.77 11.13
C ILE A 71 -8.27 -19.28 12.53
N SER A 72 -7.04 -19.57 12.96
CA SER A 72 -6.54 -19.06 14.24
C SER A 72 -6.32 -17.53 14.23
N GLY A 73 -6.35 -16.88 15.39
CA GLY A 73 -6.13 -15.44 15.49
C GLY A 73 -4.78 -14.97 14.93
N ILE A 74 -3.73 -15.77 15.09
CA ILE A 74 -2.41 -15.46 14.52
C ILE A 74 -2.45 -15.54 12.99
N GLN A 75 -2.98 -16.61 12.42
CA GLN A 75 -3.12 -16.75 10.97
C GLN A 75 -3.97 -15.63 10.39
N ASN A 76 -5.08 -15.31 11.04
CA ASN A 76 -5.94 -14.22 10.62
C ASN A 76 -5.26 -12.86 10.74
N GLY A 77 -4.44 -12.64 11.77
CA GLY A 77 -3.64 -11.42 11.91
C GLY A 77 -2.65 -11.22 10.75
N TRP A 78 -1.96 -12.28 10.34
CA TRP A 78 -1.11 -12.27 9.14
C TRP A 78 -1.92 -12.06 7.86
N ALA A 79 -3.10 -12.67 7.75
CA ALA A 79 -3.98 -12.50 6.60
C ALA A 79 -4.50 -11.06 6.50
N ILE A 80 -4.94 -10.45 7.61
CA ILE A 80 -5.34 -9.04 7.70
C ILE A 80 -4.17 -8.14 7.31
N ALA A 81 -2.98 -8.39 7.84
CA ALA A 81 -1.79 -7.65 7.43
C ALA A 81 -1.56 -7.80 5.92
N GLY A 82 -1.71 -9.01 5.36
CA GLY A 82 -1.60 -9.23 3.92
C GLY A 82 -2.64 -8.49 3.09
N ASP A 83 -3.89 -8.41 3.54
CA ASP A 83 -4.93 -7.61 2.87
C ASP A 83 -4.56 -6.13 2.86
N TYR A 84 -3.94 -5.67 3.94
CA TYR A 84 -3.60 -4.28 4.16
C TYR A 84 -2.30 -3.84 3.49
N LEU A 85 -1.27 -4.70 3.53
CA LEU A 85 0.02 -4.47 2.88
C LEU A 85 -0.13 -4.65 1.36
N SER A 86 -0.57 -3.60 0.71
CA SER A 86 -0.88 -3.52 -0.72
C SER A 86 0.11 -2.62 -1.46
N ALA A 87 -0.04 -2.50 -2.77
CA ALA A 87 0.72 -1.55 -3.57
C ALA A 87 0.58 -0.12 -3.03
N ALA A 88 -0.63 0.29 -2.62
CA ALA A 88 -0.88 1.61 -2.06
C ALA A 88 -0.15 1.82 -0.72
N SER A 89 -0.15 0.83 0.18
CA SER A 89 0.50 0.95 1.49
C SER A 89 2.02 0.80 1.45
N PHE A 90 2.57 0.12 0.44
CA PHE A 90 4.02 -0.04 0.28
C PHE A 90 4.60 1.05 -0.63
N LEU A 91 4.25 1.01 -1.92
CA LEU A 91 4.80 1.96 -2.90
C LEU A 91 4.24 3.36 -2.70
N GLY A 92 2.93 3.48 -2.42
CA GLY A 92 2.28 4.78 -2.21
C GLY A 92 2.88 5.53 -1.02
N ILE A 93 3.01 4.87 0.14
CA ILE A 93 3.57 5.53 1.34
C ILE A 93 5.05 5.83 1.17
N ALA A 94 5.87 4.87 0.70
CA ALA A 94 7.28 5.13 0.46
C ALA A 94 7.47 6.25 -0.59
N GLY A 95 6.64 6.29 -1.62
CA GLY A 95 6.60 7.37 -2.60
C GLY A 95 6.24 8.72 -1.98
N LEU A 96 5.17 8.79 -1.18
CA LEU A 96 4.77 10.03 -0.50
C LEU A 96 5.85 10.52 0.46
N ILE A 97 6.49 9.62 1.22
CA ILE A 97 7.61 9.98 2.09
C ILE A 97 8.78 10.51 1.26
N SER A 98 9.10 9.89 0.13
CA SER A 98 10.21 10.34 -0.73
C SER A 98 9.96 11.72 -1.33
N LEU A 99 8.70 12.11 -1.54
CA LEU A 99 8.30 13.42 -2.10
C LEU A 99 8.05 14.49 -1.05
N TYR A 100 7.47 14.10 0.10
CA TYR A 100 6.92 15.05 1.08
C TYR A 100 7.47 14.85 2.50
N GLY A 101 8.45 13.96 2.68
CA GLY A 101 9.07 13.71 3.98
C GLY A 101 8.07 13.19 5.02
N TYR A 102 8.13 13.79 6.22
CA TYR A 102 7.29 13.40 7.34
C TYR A 102 5.78 13.42 7.03
N ASP A 103 5.31 14.37 6.25
CA ASP A 103 3.88 14.45 5.91
C ASP A 103 3.39 13.23 5.10
N GLY A 104 4.28 12.62 4.30
CA GLY A 104 3.96 11.35 3.63
C GLY A 104 3.76 10.19 4.61
N PHE A 105 4.47 10.20 5.74
CA PHE A 105 4.31 9.19 6.79
C PHE A 105 2.99 9.30 7.57
N MET A 106 2.37 10.47 7.60
CA MET A 106 1.09 10.70 8.29
C MET A 106 -0.04 9.78 7.81
N TYR A 107 0.00 9.35 6.54
CA TYR A 107 -0.95 8.34 6.03
C TYR A 107 -0.83 7.01 6.78
N SER A 108 0.40 6.58 7.09
CA SER A 108 0.65 5.35 7.86
C SER A 108 0.07 5.42 9.26
N VAL A 109 0.23 6.56 9.91
CA VAL A 109 -0.27 6.78 11.28
C VAL A 109 -1.79 6.67 11.33
N GLY A 110 -2.50 7.35 10.42
CA GLY A 110 -3.96 7.30 10.36
C GLY A 110 -4.48 5.87 10.14
N TRP A 111 -3.88 5.14 9.24
CA TRP A 111 -4.24 3.75 8.96
C TRP A 111 -3.95 2.80 10.13
N LEU A 112 -2.83 2.96 10.82
CA LEU A 112 -2.53 2.12 11.98
C LEU A 112 -3.47 2.40 13.15
N VAL A 113 -3.78 3.68 13.41
CA VAL A 113 -4.71 4.09 14.48
C VAL A 113 -6.13 3.57 14.22
N ALA A 114 -6.55 3.41 12.97
CA ALA A 114 -7.82 2.77 12.62
C ALA A 114 -7.98 1.39 13.27
N TYR A 115 -6.91 0.60 13.35
CA TYR A 115 -6.94 -0.73 13.98
C TYR A 115 -7.14 -0.69 15.49
N ILE A 116 -6.78 0.38 16.17
CA ILE A 116 -7.14 0.59 17.58
C ILE A 116 -8.66 0.66 17.71
N THR A 117 -9.32 1.44 16.85
CA THR A 117 -10.79 1.50 16.79
C THR A 117 -11.41 0.14 16.46
N VAL A 118 -10.83 -0.59 15.51
CA VAL A 118 -11.27 -1.95 15.14
C VAL A 118 -11.15 -2.88 16.34
N LEU A 119 -10.02 -2.86 17.05
CA LEU A 119 -9.77 -3.71 18.21
C LEU A 119 -10.78 -3.47 19.34
N LEU A 120 -11.02 -2.20 19.66
CA LEU A 120 -11.81 -1.82 20.83
C LEU A 120 -13.31 -1.93 20.59
N VAL A 121 -13.77 -1.64 19.36
CA VAL A 121 -15.20 -1.41 19.09
C VAL A 121 -15.78 -2.40 18.07
N ILE A 122 -15.01 -2.85 17.08
CA ILE A 122 -15.57 -3.50 15.88
C ILE A 122 -15.33 -5.01 15.84
N ALA A 123 -14.13 -5.50 16.19
CA ALA A 123 -13.72 -6.88 15.96
C ALA A 123 -14.64 -7.90 16.65
N GLU A 124 -14.95 -7.69 17.90
CA GLU A 124 -15.80 -8.59 18.68
C GLU A 124 -17.27 -8.57 18.22
N PRO A 125 -17.95 -7.41 18.07
CA PRO A 125 -19.28 -7.37 17.49
C PRO A 125 -19.37 -8.00 16.10
N CYS A 126 -18.39 -7.75 15.23
CA CYS A 126 -18.35 -8.36 13.92
C CYS A 126 -18.34 -9.89 14.01
N ARG A 127 -17.51 -10.46 14.89
CA ARG A 127 -17.44 -11.91 15.06
C ARG A 127 -18.73 -12.49 15.65
N ASN A 128 -19.33 -11.81 16.62
CA ASN A 128 -20.50 -12.33 17.35
C ASN A 128 -21.81 -12.20 16.57
N ILE A 129 -21.97 -11.15 15.77
CA ILE A 129 -23.24 -10.82 15.08
C ILE A 129 -23.15 -11.19 13.59
N GLY A 130 -21.98 -11.06 12.97
CA GLY A 130 -21.79 -11.28 11.55
C GLY A 130 -21.97 -12.74 11.15
N LYS A 131 -22.54 -12.95 9.94
CA LYS A 131 -22.74 -14.28 9.37
C LYS A 131 -21.87 -14.49 8.15
N TYR A 132 -22.08 -13.72 7.09
CA TYR A 132 -21.35 -13.81 5.84
C TYR A 132 -20.89 -12.45 5.31
N THR A 133 -21.66 -11.39 5.58
CA THR A 133 -21.41 -10.07 5.01
C THR A 133 -21.52 -8.98 6.08
N LEU A 134 -20.90 -7.83 5.81
CA LEU A 134 -21.03 -6.66 6.67
C LEU A 134 -22.50 -6.18 6.78
N ALA A 135 -23.27 -6.35 5.72
CA ALA A 135 -24.69 -5.99 5.71
C ALA A 135 -25.52 -6.79 6.75
N ASP A 136 -25.09 -8.00 7.10
CA ASP A 136 -25.75 -8.80 8.15
C ASP A 136 -25.59 -8.15 9.53
N ILE A 137 -24.44 -7.54 9.82
CA ILE A 137 -24.20 -6.81 11.08
C ILE A 137 -25.08 -5.57 11.13
N LEU A 138 -25.11 -4.79 10.06
CA LEU A 138 -25.90 -3.57 9.97
C LEU A 138 -27.42 -3.86 10.09
N ALA A 139 -27.86 -4.99 9.55
CA ALA A 139 -29.26 -5.42 9.59
C ALA A 139 -29.70 -5.96 10.96
N TYR A 140 -28.79 -6.21 11.90
CA TYR A 140 -29.11 -6.85 13.18
C TYR A 140 -30.09 -6.03 14.03
N ARG A 141 -30.01 -4.70 13.99
CA ARG A 141 -30.90 -3.78 14.74
C ARG A 141 -31.77 -2.89 13.85
N ASN A 142 -31.68 -3.03 12.52
CA ASN A 142 -32.38 -2.20 11.57
C ASN A 142 -33.30 -3.03 10.69
N ASN A 143 -34.15 -2.37 9.89
CA ASN A 143 -34.98 -3.08 8.90
C ASN A 143 -34.09 -3.92 7.97
N PRO A 144 -34.21 -5.27 8.01
CA PRO A 144 -33.25 -6.13 7.29
C PRO A 144 -33.24 -5.93 5.79
N LYS A 145 -34.41 -5.69 5.17
CA LYS A 145 -34.53 -5.54 3.72
C LYS A 145 -33.88 -4.25 3.23
N ALA A 146 -34.25 -3.12 3.83
CA ALA A 146 -33.69 -1.82 3.45
C ALA A 146 -32.19 -1.74 3.74
N THR A 147 -31.77 -2.20 4.94
CA THR A 147 -30.36 -2.13 5.35
C THR A 147 -29.45 -3.01 4.49
N ARG A 148 -29.91 -4.20 4.09
CA ARG A 148 -29.13 -5.07 3.18
C ARG A 148 -28.96 -4.46 1.79
N ILE A 149 -30.00 -3.79 1.26
CA ILE A 149 -29.89 -3.11 -0.04
C ILE A 149 -28.87 -1.96 0.04
N VAL A 150 -29.02 -1.06 1.02
CA VAL A 150 -28.11 0.07 1.19
C VAL A 150 -26.68 -0.42 1.50
N GLY A 151 -26.55 -1.42 2.37
CA GLY A 151 -25.26 -2.03 2.71
C GLY A 151 -24.57 -2.65 1.49
N ALA A 152 -25.32 -3.36 0.65
CA ALA A 152 -24.77 -3.94 -0.58
C ALA A 152 -24.28 -2.86 -1.55
N LEU A 153 -25.07 -1.80 -1.78
CA LEU A 153 -24.67 -0.68 -2.62
C LEU A 153 -23.43 0.00 -2.07
N SER A 154 -23.35 0.24 -0.76
CA SER A 154 -22.18 0.84 -0.11
C SER A 154 -20.94 -0.04 -0.27
N VAL A 155 -21.04 -1.34 -0.03
CA VAL A 155 -19.92 -2.28 -0.18
C VAL A 155 -19.44 -2.34 -1.63
N ILE A 156 -20.35 -2.40 -2.61
CA ILE A 156 -19.99 -2.40 -4.04
C ILE A 156 -19.26 -1.11 -4.39
N THR A 157 -19.78 0.04 -3.96
CA THR A 157 -19.15 1.34 -4.24
C THR A 157 -17.74 1.42 -3.66
N VAL A 158 -17.58 1.16 -2.36
CA VAL A 158 -16.26 1.21 -1.69
C VAL A 158 -15.29 0.22 -2.33
N SER A 159 -15.74 -1.02 -2.59
CA SER A 159 -14.89 -2.06 -3.17
C SER A 159 -14.47 -1.70 -4.59
N THR A 160 -15.33 -1.06 -5.39
CA THR A 160 -14.98 -0.62 -6.76
C THR A 160 -13.88 0.44 -6.73
N PHE A 161 -14.00 1.48 -5.89
CA PHE A 161 -12.94 2.48 -5.75
C PHE A 161 -11.63 1.88 -5.26
N TYR A 162 -11.70 1.02 -4.24
CA TYR A 162 -10.52 0.36 -3.70
C TYR A 162 -9.85 -0.55 -4.75
N LEU A 163 -10.65 -1.34 -5.47
CA LEU A 163 -10.17 -2.23 -6.53
C LEU A 163 -9.49 -1.44 -7.65
N THR A 164 -10.07 -0.32 -8.08
CA THR A 164 -9.48 0.53 -9.12
C THR A 164 -8.07 0.97 -8.73
N ALA A 165 -7.86 1.44 -7.51
CA ALA A 165 -6.53 1.82 -7.01
C ALA A 165 -5.53 0.64 -7.02
N GLN A 166 -5.99 -0.57 -6.62
CA GLN A 166 -5.16 -1.77 -6.64
C GLN A 166 -4.81 -2.22 -8.05
N MET A 167 -5.75 -2.14 -8.99
CA MET A 167 -5.53 -2.51 -10.40
C MET A 167 -4.54 -1.57 -11.08
N VAL A 168 -4.63 -0.26 -10.81
CA VAL A 168 -3.65 0.72 -11.30
C VAL A 168 -2.25 0.38 -10.77
N GLY A 169 -2.11 0.21 -9.45
CA GLY A 169 -0.82 -0.14 -8.84
C GLY A 169 -0.25 -1.45 -9.36
N GLY A 170 -1.09 -2.49 -9.47
CA GLY A 170 -0.68 -3.79 -10.02
C GLY A 170 -0.27 -3.70 -11.49
N GLY A 171 -1.02 -2.96 -12.31
CA GLY A 171 -0.70 -2.74 -13.73
C GLY A 171 0.63 -2.02 -13.93
N VAL A 172 0.88 -0.96 -13.16
CA VAL A 172 2.14 -0.22 -13.19
C VAL A 172 3.32 -1.12 -12.80
N LEU A 173 3.17 -1.92 -11.72
CA LEU A 173 4.22 -2.84 -11.29
C LEU A 173 4.57 -3.88 -12.36
N VAL A 174 3.55 -4.52 -12.95
CA VAL A 174 3.76 -5.55 -13.99
C VAL A 174 4.38 -4.92 -15.23
N LYS A 175 3.91 -3.74 -15.67
CA LYS A 175 4.53 -2.98 -16.77
C LYS A 175 6.01 -2.72 -16.48
N THR A 176 6.33 -2.19 -15.29
CA THR A 176 7.71 -1.81 -14.94
C THR A 176 8.63 -3.03 -14.80
N LEU A 177 8.15 -4.12 -14.20
CA LEU A 177 8.97 -5.30 -13.93
C LEU A 177 9.13 -6.22 -15.14
N ILE A 178 8.09 -6.37 -15.95
CA ILE A 178 8.04 -7.33 -17.06
C ILE A 178 8.22 -6.64 -18.41
N GLY A 179 7.84 -5.36 -18.51
CA GLY A 179 7.98 -4.56 -19.73
C GLY A 179 6.86 -4.78 -20.76
N ILE A 180 5.69 -5.26 -20.34
CA ILE A 180 4.49 -5.37 -21.16
C ILE A 180 3.62 -4.12 -21.06
N ASP A 181 2.76 -3.90 -22.04
CA ASP A 181 1.88 -2.73 -22.05
C ASP A 181 0.96 -2.66 -20.84
N TYR A 182 0.66 -1.44 -20.39
CA TYR A 182 -0.12 -1.20 -19.17
C TYR A 182 -1.51 -1.84 -19.22
N GLU A 183 -2.22 -1.72 -20.32
CA GLU A 183 -3.56 -2.28 -20.50
C GLU A 183 -3.54 -3.80 -20.40
N VAL A 184 -2.56 -4.46 -21.05
CA VAL A 184 -2.35 -5.91 -20.99
C VAL A 184 -2.00 -6.33 -19.57
N SER A 185 -1.18 -5.55 -18.88
CA SER A 185 -0.81 -5.79 -17.48
C SER A 185 -2.03 -5.78 -16.56
N VAL A 186 -2.89 -4.75 -16.68
CA VAL A 186 -4.12 -4.62 -15.88
C VAL A 186 -5.08 -5.79 -16.15
N ILE A 187 -5.32 -6.14 -17.42
CA ILE A 187 -6.19 -7.27 -17.81
C ILE A 187 -5.66 -8.60 -17.24
N THR A 188 -4.35 -8.83 -17.37
CA THR A 188 -3.71 -10.06 -16.87
C THR A 188 -3.85 -10.18 -15.35
N VAL A 189 -3.54 -9.11 -14.60
CA VAL A 189 -3.72 -9.07 -13.15
C VAL A 189 -5.18 -9.30 -12.77
N GLY A 190 -6.12 -8.68 -13.48
CA GLY A 190 -7.56 -8.85 -13.25
C GLY A 190 -8.04 -10.29 -13.44
N ILE A 191 -7.60 -10.96 -14.50
CA ILE A 191 -7.94 -12.36 -14.75
C ILE A 191 -7.37 -13.28 -13.67
N LEU A 192 -6.11 -13.08 -13.29
CA LEU A 192 -5.48 -13.85 -12.21
C LEU A 192 -6.23 -13.66 -10.88
N MET A 193 -6.58 -12.41 -10.56
CA MET A 193 -7.33 -12.11 -9.34
C MET A 193 -8.70 -12.79 -9.33
N LEU A 194 -9.43 -12.75 -10.43
CA LEU A 194 -10.72 -13.45 -10.55
C LEU A 194 -10.56 -14.96 -10.35
N ALA A 195 -9.51 -15.56 -10.92
CA ALA A 195 -9.22 -16.98 -10.72
C ALA A 195 -8.99 -17.32 -9.24
N TYR A 196 -8.20 -16.54 -8.52
CA TYR A 196 -7.99 -16.74 -7.08
C TYR A 196 -9.30 -16.73 -6.29
N VAL A 197 -10.16 -15.75 -6.54
CA VAL A 197 -11.39 -15.55 -5.78
C VAL A 197 -12.45 -16.60 -6.12
N LEU A 198 -12.68 -16.84 -7.42
CA LEU A 198 -13.74 -17.75 -7.87
C LEU A 198 -13.49 -19.20 -7.46
N PHE A 199 -12.24 -19.66 -7.53
CA PHE A 199 -11.92 -21.06 -7.25
C PHE A 199 -11.56 -21.33 -5.80
N GLY A 200 -11.01 -20.35 -5.07
CA GLY A 200 -10.43 -20.59 -3.76
C GLY A 200 -11.24 -20.06 -2.56
N GLY A 201 -12.14 -19.12 -2.77
CA GLY A 201 -12.90 -18.48 -1.69
C GLY A 201 -12.03 -17.91 -0.57
N MET A 202 -12.58 -17.82 0.64
CA MET A 202 -11.90 -17.24 1.81
C MET A 202 -10.72 -18.09 2.31
N VAL A 203 -10.76 -19.40 2.11
CA VAL A 203 -9.63 -20.30 2.50
C VAL A 203 -8.39 -19.94 1.69
N ALA A 204 -8.53 -19.88 0.36
CA ALA A 204 -7.40 -19.54 -0.52
C ALA A 204 -6.89 -18.14 -0.28
N THR A 205 -7.79 -17.15 -0.21
CA THR A 205 -7.39 -15.76 0.02
C THR A 205 -6.65 -15.61 1.35
N THR A 206 -7.04 -16.32 2.41
CA THR A 206 -6.32 -16.30 3.68
C THR A 206 -4.86 -16.75 3.53
N TRP A 207 -4.62 -17.90 2.92
CA TRP A 207 -3.26 -18.41 2.76
C TRP A 207 -2.41 -17.59 1.78
N VAL A 208 -3.00 -17.15 0.68
CA VAL A 208 -2.31 -16.26 -0.28
C VAL A 208 -1.90 -14.95 0.38
N GLN A 209 -2.75 -14.37 1.23
CA GLN A 209 -2.43 -13.13 1.93
C GLN A 209 -1.36 -13.33 3.01
N ILE A 210 -1.35 -14.46 3.72
CA ILE A 210 -0.27 -14.80 4.68
C ILE A 210 1.07 -14.88 3.95
N ILE A 211 1.13 -15.62 2.83
CA ILE A 211 2.35 -15.77 2.03
C ILE A 211 2.81 -14.39 1.52
N LYS A 212 1.88 -13.61 0.95
CA LYS A 212 2.18 -12.26 0.45
C LYS A 212 2.75 -11.36 1.56
N ALA A 213 2.11 -11.34 2.73
CA ALA A 213 2.57 -10.54 3.86
C ALA A 213 3.99 -10.92 4.30
N ALA A 214 4.26 -12.23 4.43
CA ALA A 214 5.58 -12.71 4.81
C ALA A 214 6.65 -12.31 3.77
N LEU A 215 6.39 -12.53 2.48
CA LEU A 215 7.31 -12.17 1.41
C LEU A 215 7.57 -10.66 1.37
N LEU A 216 6.52 -9.84 1.53
CA LEU A 216 6.65 -8.40 1.50
C LEU A 216 7.45 -7.86 2.69
N VAL A 217 7.19 -8.36 3.90
CA VAL A 217 7.95 -7.98 5.10
C VAL A 217 9.42 -8.37 4.96
N ILE A 218 9.72 -9.59 4.53
CA ILE A 218 11.10 -10.06 4.31
C ILE A 218 11.81 -9.18 3.26
N ALA A 219 11.17 -8.96 2.11
CA ALA A 219 11.74 -8.11 1.06
C ALA A 219 12.00 -6.68 1.55
N SER A 220 11.07 -6.11 2.32
CA SER A 220 11.22 -4.76 2.88
C SER A 220 12.36 -4.68 3.89
N ILE A 221 12.55 -5.72 4.73
CA ILE A 221 13.70 -5.79 5.65
C ILE A 221 15.01 -5.82 4.86
N VAL A 222 15.11 -6.64 3.82
CA VAL A 222 16.31 -6.71 2.97
C VAL A 222 16.60 -5.35 2.32
N LEU A 223 15.58 -4.68 1.80
CA LEU A 223 15.72 -3.35 1.22
C LEU A 223 16.16 -2.31 2.27
N VAL A 224 15.59 -2.34 3.47
CA VAL A 224 15.99 -1.43 4.57
C VAL A 224 17.44 -1.68 4.98
N ILE A 225 17.88 -2.94 5.09
CA ILE A 225 19.28 -3.27 5.35
C ILE A 225 20.19 -2.66 4.27
N SER A 226 19.80 -2.73 3.00
CA SER A 226 20.55 -2.15 1.88
C SER A 226 20.58 -0.62 1.89
N VAL A 227 19.51 0.02 2.37
CA VAL A 227 19.40 1.48 2.48
C VAL A 227 20.15 2.01 3.68
N TRP A 228 20.04 1.36 4.83
CA TRP A 228 20.55 1.82 6.13
C TRP A 228 21.98 1.33 6.41
N GLY A 229 22.39 0.19 5.85
CA GLY A 229 23.71 -0.41 6.04
C GLY A 229 24.88 0.55 5.78
N PRO A 230 24.89 1.36 4.69
CA PRO A 230 25.95 2.33 4.42
C PRO A 230 26.18 3.36 5.54
N TYR A 231 25.21 3.55 6.42
CA TYR A 231 25.28 4.46 7.58
C TYR A 231 25.61 3.72 8.88
N GLY A 232 26.13 2.50 8.80
CA GLY A 232 26.50 1.68 9.97
C GLY A 232 25.32 1.35 10.89
N PHE A 233 24.10 1.33 10.37
CA PHE A 233 22.83 1.17 11.13
C PHE A 233 22.65 2.24 12.23
N SER A 234 23.30 3.39 12.10
CA SER A 234 23.08 4.55 12.96
C SER A 234 21.85 5.32 12.49
N LEU A 235 20.82 5.42 13.34
CA LEU A 235 19.64 6.24 13.03
C LEU A 235 19.99 7.73 12.93
N PRO A 236 20.75 8.33 13.87
CA PRO A 236 21.19 9.72 13.71
C PRO A 236 21.98 9.93 12.41
N GLY A 237 22.98 9.07 12.11
CA GLY A 237 23.77 9.19 10.89
C GLY A 237 22.94 9.07 9.61
N PHE A 238 21.91 8.24 9.58
CA PHE A 238 20.97 8.16 8.46
C PHE A 238 20.14 9.45 8.32
N LEU A 239 19.58 9.97 9.43
CA LEU A 239 18.78 11.19 9.40
C LEU A 239 19.64 12.42 9.06
N ASP A 240 20.86 12.50 9.57
CA ASP A 240 21.81 13.57 9.21
C ASP A 240 22.12 13.54 7.72
N SER A 241 22.24 12.35 7.11
CA SER A 241 22.44 12.22 5.67
C SER A 241 21.21 12.68 4.86
N VAL A 242 20.00 12.48 5.37
CA VAL A 242 18.76 13.00 4.75
C VAL A 242 18.74 14.52 4.81
N VAL A 243 19.06 15.11 5.96
CA VAL A 243 19.13 16.57 6.15
C VAL A 243 20.21 17.21 5.27
N GLY A 244 21.37 16.55 5.15
CA GLY A 244 22.52 17.04 4.37
C GLY A 244 22.38 16.83 2.85
N ASP A 245 21.42 16.07 2.35
CA ASP A 245 21.32 15.72 0.95
C ASP A 245 20.77 16.88 0.09
N ALA A 246 21.52 17.25 -0.95
CA ALA A 246 21.18 18.37 -1.83
C ALA A 246 19.86 18.15 -2.61
N LYS A 247 19.49 16.89 -2.94
CA LYS A 247 18.24 16.58 -3.66
C LYS A 247 17.04 16.79 -2.74
N VAL A 248 17.16 16.41 -1.47
CA VAL A 248 16.14 16.63 -0.43
C VAL A 248 15.96 18.14 -0.20
N GLN A 249 17.03 18.88 -0.02
CA GLN A 249 17.01 20.33 0.18
C GLN A 249 16.36 21.04 -1.03
N ALA A 250 16.71 20.66 -2.25
CA ALA A 250 16.11 21.20 -3.46
C ALA A 250 14.61 20.89 -3.57
N GLN A 251 14.18 19.69 -3.17
CA GLN A 251 12.78 19.33 -3.14
C GLN A 251 12.00 20.15 -2.12
N VAL A 252 12.53 20.31 -0.92
CA VAL A 252 11.91 21.15 0.12
C VAL A 252 11.82 22.59 -0.32
N ALA A 253 12.87 23.15 -0.92
CA ALA A 253 12.87 24.51 -1.44
C ALA A 253 11.78 24.70 -2.50
N LYS A 254 11.59 23.72 -3.38
CA LYS A 254 10.52 23.71 -4.39
C LYS A 254 9.13 23.71 -3.76
N LEU A 255 8.89 22.93 -2.71
CA LEU A 255 7.59 22.81 -2.03
C LEU A 255 7.24 24.06 -1.20
N LEU A 256 8.25 24.68 -0.57
CA LEU A 256 8.07 25.88 0.23
C LEU A 256 7.90 27.13 -0.66
N GLY A 257 8.56 27.19 -1.81
CA GLY A 257 8.56 28.37 -2.67
C GLY A 257 9.34 29.57 -2.06
N ASP A 258 8.72 30.76 -2.05
CA ASP A 258 9.39 31.98 -1.55
C ASP A 258 9.92 31.90 -0.10
N PRO A 259 9.23 31.29 0.88
CA PRO A 259 9.75 31.10 2.21
C PRO A 259 11.11 30.38 2.28
N ALA A 260 11.43 29.53 1.31
CA ALA A 260 12.69 28.81 1.25
C ALA A 260 13.91 29.71 1.09
N LYS A 261 13.73 30.91 0.51
CA LYS A 261 14.82 31.88 0.25
C LYS A 261 15.50 32.38 1.53
N ASN A 262 14.80 32.30 2.66
CA ASN A 262 15.27 32.76 3.95
C ASN A 262 15.84 31.63 4.81
N LEU A 263 15.91 30.39 4.30
CA LEU A 263 16.37 29.22 5.02
C LEU A 263 17.75 28.78 4.53
N SER A 264 18.59 28.38 5.45
CA SER A 264 19.86 27.71 5.16
C SER A 264 19.62 26.30 4.58
N ALA A 265 20.63 25.71 3.94
CA ALA A 265 20.56 24.34 3.42
C ALA A 265 20.22 23.31 4.52
N ALA A 266 20.80 23.47 5.73
CA ALA A 266 20.50 22.59 6.86
C ALA A 266 19.05 22.73 7.34
N GLU A 267 18.53 23.94 7.41
CA GLU A 267 17.13 24.20 7.79
C GLU A 267 16.17 23.63 6.74
N LEU A 268 16.48 23.75 5.43
CA LEU A 268 15.70 23.10 4.38
C LEU A 268 15.66 21.59 4.55
N GLY A 269 16.83 20.95 4.81
CA GLY A 269 16.88 19.52 5.06
C GLY A 269 16.08 19.11 6.30
N GLN A 270 16.16 19.88 7.39
CA GLN A 270 15.43 19.63 8.62
C GLN A 270 13.91 19.69 8.41
N ARG A 271 13.41 20.60 7.59
CA ARG A 271 11.99 20.72 7.24
C ARG A 271 11.42 19.45 6.59
N PHE A 272 12.25 18.62 5.95
CA PHE A 272 11.82 17.34 5.40
C PHE A 272 11.41 16.31 6.48
N LEU A 273 12.01 16.45 7.67
CA LEU A 273 11.73 15.61 8.83
C LEU A 273 10.62 16.17 9.72
N GLU A 274 10.10 17.34 9.43
CA GLU A 274 9.08 18.04 10.19
C GLU A 274 7.71 18.03 9.50
N PRO A 275 6.60 18.11 10.25
CA PRO A 275 5.27 18.26 9.67
C PRO A 275 5.07 19.64 9.05
N GLY A 276 4.08 19.75 8.14
CA GLY A 276 3.66 21.02 7.54
C GLY A 276 4.38 21.39 6.25
N LEU A 277 5.09 20.45 5.62
CA LEU A 277 5.70 20.65 4.32
C LEU A 277 4.66 20.58 3.18
N PHE A 278 3.78 19.58 3.23
CA PHE A 278 2.70 19.36 2.28
C PHE A 278 1.35 19.79 2.86
N PHE A 279 1.02 19.35 4.07
CA PHE A 279 -0.17 19.76 4.80
C PHE A 279 0.11 21.02 5.60
N LYS A 280 -0.08 22.19 4.97
CA LYS A 280 0.22 23.49 5.59
C LYS A 280 -0.83 23.92 6.60
N ASP A 281 -2.07 23.45 6.47
CA ASP A 281 -3.17 23.74 7.40
C ASP A 281 -3.35 22.59 8.39
N PRO A 282 -3.31 22.82 9.71
CA PRO A 282 -3.59 21.80 10.72
C PRO A 282 -4.97 21.14 10.57
N LEU A 283 -5.98 21.84 10.06
CA LEU A 283 -7.31 21.28 9.83
C LEU A 283 -7.29 20.22 8.73
N ASP A 284 -6.48 20.41 7.68
CA ASP A 284 -6.29 19.41 6.62
C ASP A 284 -5.66 18.14 7.18
N GLN A 285 -4.67 18.26 8.08
CA GLN A 285 -4.06 17.09 8.74
C GLN A 285 -5.06 16.34 9.63
N VAL A 286 -5.84 17.06 10.44
CA VAL A 286 -6.87 16.45 11.30
C VAL A 286 -7.94 15.80 10.46
N SER A 287 -8.42 16.46 9.41
CA SER A 287 -9.42 15.94 8.48
C SER A 287 -8.94 14.65 7.80
N LEU A 288 -7.70 14.65 7.29
CA LEU A 288 -7.08 13.46 6.73
C LEU A 288 -7.00 12.34 7.76
N GLY A 289 -6.53 12.63 8.96
CA GLY A 289 -6.42 11.66 10.05
C GLY A 289 -7.76 11.01 10.37
N LEU A 290 -8.83 11.78 10.52
CA LEU A 290 -10.18 11.28 10.77
C LEU A 290 -10.70 10.44 9.60
N ALA A 291 -10.49 10.89 8.36
CA ALA A 291 -10.89 10.15 7.17
C ALA A 291 -10.18 8.79 7.08
N LEU A 292 -8.88 8.75 7.36
CA LEU A 292 -8.09 7.51 7.35
C LEU A 292 -8.49 6.57 8.49
N VAL A 293 -8.71 7.08 9.70
CA VAL A 293 -9.08 6.26 10.86
C VAL A 293 -10.47 5.63 10.66
N PHE A 294 -11.49 6.44 10.41
CA PHE A 294 -12.86 5.93 10.30
C PHE A 294 -13.12 5.22 8.97
N GLY A 295 -12.54 5.68 7.87
CA GLY A 295 -12.66 5.03 6.58
C GLY A 295 -12.04 3.63 6.58
N THR A 296 -10.82 3.49 7.09
CA THR A 296 -10.12 2.21 7.16
C THR A 296 -10.79 1.24 8.14
N ALA A 297 -11.27 1.73 9.29
CA ALA A 297 -11.98 0.90 10.27
C ALA A 297 -13.28 0.29 9.70
N GLY A 298 -13.86 0.91 8.65
CA GLY A 298 -15.09 0.44 7.98
C GLY A 298 -14.86 -0.39 6.71
N LEU A 299 -13.62 -0.71 6.33
CA LEU A 299 -13.34 -1.44 5.09
C LEU A 299 -13.95 -2.85 5.07
N PRO A 300 -14.86 -3.16 4.13
CA PRO A 300 -15.60 -4.42 4.13
C PRO A 300 -14.69 -5.66 4.07
N HIS A 301 -13.66 -5.64 3.24
CA HIS A 301 -12.75 -6.77 3.04
C HIS A 301 -11.90 -7.08 4.28
N ILE A 302 -11.64 -6.08 5.13
CA ILE A 302 -10.97 -6.27 6.43
C ILE A 302 -11.93 -6.84 7.46
N LEU A 303 -13.14 -6.27 7.55
CA LEU A 303 -14.12 -6.68 8.55
C LEU A 303 -14.62 -8.11 8.35
N MET A 304 -14.70 -8.57 7.09
CA MET A 304 -15.07 -9.95 6.77
C MET A 304 -14.08 -10.98 7.34
N ARG A 305 -12.82 -10.60 7.61
CA ARG A 305 -11.82 -11.47 8.24
C ARG A 305 -12.20 -11.91 9.65
N PHE A 306 -13.01 -11.14 10.37
CA PHE A 306 -13.46 -11.53 11.70
C PHE A 306 -14.50 -12.66 11.68
N PHE A 307 -15.09 -12.97 10.53
CA PHE A 307 -15.97 -14.13 10.39
C PHE A 307 -15.22 -15.44 10.24
N THR A 308 -13.94 -15.40 9.89
CA THR A 308 -13.12 -16.59 9.64
C THR A 308 -12.55 -17.24 10.91
N VAL A 309 -12.58 -16.54 12.03
CA VAL A 309 -12.05 -17.04 13.31
C VAL A 309 -13.14 -17.69 14.18
N PRO A 310 -12.80 -18.65 15.08
CA PRO A 310 -13.81 -19.39 15.85
C PRO A 310 -14.49 -18.56 16.95
N THR A 311 -13.78 -17.60 17.56
CA THR A 311 -14.27 -16.86 18.74
C THR A 311 -13.95 -15.37 18.67
N ALA A 312 -14.67 -14.56 19.48
CA ALA A 312 -14.39 -13.14 19.66
C ALA A 312 -12.97 -12.88 20.21
N GLN A 313 -12.48 -13.76 21.06
CA GLN A 313 -11.12 -13.68 21.59
C GLN A 313 -10.08 -13.83 20.48
N GLU A 314 -10.26 -14.79 19.57
CA GLU A 314 -9.39 -14.97 18.41
C GLU A 314 -9.53 -13.79 17.42
N ALA A 315 -10.70 -13.15 17.31
CA ALA A 315 -10.86 -11.93 16.54
C ALA A 315 -10.02 -10.78 17.11
N ARG A 316 -10.07 -10.54 18.42
CA ARG A 316 -9.22 -9.54 19.09
C ARG A 316 -7.73 -9.85 18.94
N LYS A 317 -7.34 -11.11 19.13
CA LYS A 317 -5.96 -11.56 18.95
C LYS A 317 -5.46 -11.31 17.52
N SER A 318 -6.30 -11.52 16.51
CA SER A 318 -5.94 -11.24 15.12
C SER A 318 -5.67 -9.76 14.87
N VAL A 319 -6.43 -8.85 15.49
CA VAL A 319 -6.15 -7.40 15.37
C VAL A 319 -4.81 -7.02 16.00
N ILE A 320 -4.49 -7.57 17.18
CA ILE A 320 -3.21 -7.30 17.86
C ILE A 320 -2.03 -7.73 16.96
N TRP A 321 -2.09 -8.94 16.38
CA TRP A 321 -1.07 -9.40 15.45
C TRP A 321 -1.00 -8.56 14.18
N ALA A 322 -2.15 -8.20 13.61
CA ALA A 322 -2.21 -7.32 12.45
C ALA A 322 -1.56 -5.97 12.74
N MET A 323 -1.87 -5.35 13.88
CA MET A 323 -1.28 -4.07 14.29
C MET A 323 0.24 -4.16 14.45
N ALA A 324 0.74 -5.22 15.06
CA ALA A 324 2.19 -5.43 15.23
C ALA A 324 2.91 -5.57 13.87
N ILE A 325 2.35 -6.35 12.95
CA ILE A 325 2.92 -6.57 11.62
C ILE A 325 2.86 -5.30 10.78
N ILE A 326 1.68 -4.66 10.71
CA ILE A 326 1.45 -3.44 9.92
C ILE A 326 2.27 -2.28 10.48
N GLY A 327 2.29 -2.09 11.80
CA GLY A 327 3.07 -1.04 12.45
C GLY A 327 4.57 -1.21 12.22
N GLY A 328 5.10 -2.44 12.40
CA GLY A 328 6.48 -2.75 12.08
C GLY A 328 6.82 -2.49 10.61
N PHE A 329 5.92 -2.86 9.70
CA PHE A 329 6.09 -2.61 8.28
C PHE A 329 6.12 -1.10 7.94
N TYR A 330 5.29 -0.29 8.59
CA TYR A 330 5.31 1.15 8.36
C TYR A 330 6.60 1.83 8.81
N VAL A 331 7.24 1.32 9.86
CA VAL A 331 8.58 1.76 10.21
C VAL A 331 9.58 1.47 9.08
N LEU A 332 9.47 0.30 8.43
CA LEU A 332 10.30 -0.01 7.26
C LEU A 332 10.05 0.95 6.10
N THR A 333 8.79 1.33 5.82
CA THR A 333 8.47 2.27 4.74
C THR A 333 9.07 3.66 4.97
N LEU A 334 9.27 4.08 6.22
CA LEU A 334 9.95 5.34 6.54
C LEU A 334 11.39 5.34 6.00
N PHE A 335 12.16 4.28 6.30
CA PHE A 335 13.52 4.13 5.78
C PHE A 335 13.55 4.04 4.26
N LEU A 336 12.62 3.31 3.66
CA LEU A 336 12.54 3.15 2.21
C LEU A 336 12.20 4.46 1.51
N GLY A 337 11.25 5.23 2.04
CA GLY A 337 10.87 6.52 1.49
C GLY A 337 11.99 7.56 1.58
N MET A 338 12.58 7.73 2.76
CA MET A 338 13.73 8.63 2.95
C MET A 338 14.95 8.17 2.14
N GLY A 339 15.22 6.85 2.12
CA GLY A 339 16.29 6.28 1.31
C GLY A 339 16.09 6.52 -0.20
N SER A 340 14.85 6.47 -0.69
CA SER A 340 14.52 6.81 -2.07
C SER A 340 14.73 8.29 -2.35
N ALA A 341 14.39 9.17 -1.40
CA ALA A 341 14.62 10.61 -1.53
C ALA A 341 16.10 10.94 -1.75
N ILE A 342 17.02 10.35 -0.98
CA ILE A 342 18.46 10.59 -1.10
C ILE A 342 19.11 9.84 -2.26
N LYS A 343 18.70 8.58 -2.54
CA LYS A 343 19.34 7.79 -3.60
C LYS A 343 18.85 8.19 -4.99
N VAL A 344 17.53 8.27 -5.19
CA VAL A 344 16.91 8.58 -6.47
C VAL A 344 16.66 10.08 -6.61
N GLY A 345 16.04 10.68 -5.61
CA GLY A 345 15.62 12.09 -5.59
C GLY A 345 14.24 12.30 -6.20
N ALA A 346 13.51 13.25 -5.61
CA ALA A 346 12.12 13.52 -5.98
C ALA A 346 11.93 13.93 -7.45
N ALA A 347 12.90 14.63 -8.04
CA ALA A 347 12.83 15.04 -9.45
C ALA A 347 12.81 13.83 -10.40
N ASN A 348 13.64 12.82 -10.14
CA ASN A 348 13.68 11.60 -10.95
C ASN A 348 12.45 10.72 -10.71
N ILE A 349 11.96 10.64 -9.46
CA ILE A 349 10.73 9.91 -9.13
C ILE A 349 9.54 10.53 -9.87
N ALA A 350 9.40 11.86 -9.85
CA ALA A 350 8.32 12.55 -10.55
C ALA A 350 8.45 12.54 -12.09
N ALA A 351 9.65 12.30 -12.62
CA ALA A 351 9.86 12.19 -14.08
C ALA A 351 9.36 10.87 -14.66
N VAL A 352 9.32 9.80 -13.85
CA VAL A 352 8.81 8.47 -14.25
C VAL A 352 7.27 8.45 -14.29
N ASP A 353 6.61 9.35 -13.57
CA ASP A 353 5.13 9.44 -13.48
C ASP A 353 4.49 10.21 -14.66
N LYS A 354 5.27 10.70 -15.61
CA LYS A 354 4.80 11.40 -16.82
C LYS A 354 4.91 10.50 -18.05
#